data_c37ec21ededc8f650f27d610ad2d1731
#
_entry.id   c37ec21ededc8f650f27d610ad2d1731
#
_cell.length_a   1.000
_cell.length_b   1.000
_cell.length_c   1.000
_cell.angle_alpha   90.00
_cell.angle_beta   90.00
_cell.angle_gamma   90.00
#
_symmetry.space_group_name_H-M   'P 1'
#
loop_
_entity.id
_entity.type
_entity.pdbx_description
1 polymer ?
#
loop_
_entity_poly.entity_id
_entity_poly.type
_entity_poly.pdbx_seq_one_letter_code
_entity_poly.pdbx_strand_id
1 'polypeptide(L)'
;MGSKNGGLFRWFVFALCSALFAALTSILAKVGIEGVNSTLATAIRTVVVLAMSWGMVFLTRAQGGMGEISRRSWLFLILSGLATGASWMCYYRALQLGRASQVVPIDKLSVVITLVLAFVFLHEPFTAKSMVGCALIAAGTLFMVL
;
A
#
# COMPACT_ATOMS: atom_id res chain seq x y z
N MET A 1 -26.88 -15.25 -14.40
CA MET A 1 -25.87 -15.74 -13.43
C MET A 1 -24.42 -15.36 -13.79
N GLY A 2 -24.15 -14.56 -14.83
CA GLY A 2 -22.79 -14.25 -15.34
C GLY A 2 -22.12 -12.96 -14.84
N SER A 3 -22.81 -12.07 -14.14
CA SER A 3 -22.27 -10.71 -13.82
C SER A 3 -21.42 -10.64 -12.53
N LYS A 4 -21.64 -11.49 -11.55
CA LYS A 4 -20.88 -11.46 -10.27
C LYS A 4 -19.45 -12.00 -10.39
N ASN A 5 -19.20 -12.95 -11.28
CA ASN A 5 -17.88 -13.55 -11.46
C ASN A 5 -16.90 -12.63 -12.21
N GLY A 6 -17.37 -11.77 -13.10
CA GLY A 6 -16.54 -10.82 -13.82
C GLY A 6 -15.95 -9.71 -12.93
N GLY A 7 -16.73 -9.25 -11.95
CA GLY A 7 -16.27 -8.28 -10.96
C GLY A 7 -15.23 -8.87 -10.01
N LEU A 8 -15.49 -10.09 -9.52
CA LEU A 8 -14.59 -10.82 -8.63
C LEU A 8 -13.22 -11.08 -9.29
N PHE A 9 -13.21 -11.47 -10.55
CA PHE A 9 -11.98 -11.71 -11.30
C PHE A 9 -11.17 -10.41 -11.54
N ARG A 10 -11.85 -9.31 -11.84
CA ARG A 10 -11.20 -8.03 -12.16
C ARG A 10 -10.44 -7.45 -10.96
N TRP A 11 -11.08 -7.30 -9.79
CA TRP A 11 -10.37 -6.77 -8.62
C TRP A 11 -9.21 -7.68 -8.19
N PHE A 12 -9.36 -9.00 -8.33
CA PHE A 12 -8.31 -9.96 -7.99
C PHE A 12 -7.08 -9.80 -8.89
N VAL A 13 -7.27 -9.62 -10.20
CA VAL A 13 -6.16 -9.35 -11.14
C VAL A 13 -5.44 -8.06 -10.78
N PHE A 14 -6.16 -6.97 -10.50
CA PHE A 14 -5.54 -5.71 -10.08
C PHE A 14 -4.79 -5.86 -8.75
N ALA A 15 -5.31 -6.62 -7.81
CA ALA A 15 -4.64 -6.88 -6.53
C ALA A 15 -3.34 -7.67 -6.73
N LEU A 16 -3.33 -8.68 -7.59
CA LEU A 16 -2.12 -9.43 -7.93
C LEU A 16 -1.07 -8.55 -8.65
N CYS A 17 -1.49 -7.75 -9.61
CA CYS A 17 -0.59 -6.79 -10.26
C CYS A 17 0.01 -5.81 -9.23
N SER A 18 -0.81 -5.28 -8.31
CA SER A 18 -0.34 -4.43 -7.23
C SER A 18 0.70 -5.12 -6.36
N ALA A 19 0.46 -6.38 -5.98
CA ALA A 19 1.41 -7.16 -5.18
C ALA A 19 2.75 -7.39 -5.89
N LEU A 20 2.70 -7.66 -7.20
CA LEU A 20 3.90 -7.82 -8.02
C LEU A 20 4.73 -6.53 -8.06
N PHE A 21 4.08 -5.39 -8.35
CA PHE A 21 4.77 -4.10 -8.35
C PHE A 21 5.27 -3.69 -6.97
N ALA A 22 4.56 -4.03 -5.90
CA ALA A 22 5.01 -3.82 -4.53
C ALA A 22 6.29 -4.61 -4.21
N ALA A 23 6.37 -5.87 -4.68
CA ALA A 23 7.57 -6.69 -4.52
C ALA A 23 8.77 -6.10 -5.28
N LEU A 24 8.58 -5.73 -6.56
CA LEU A 24 9.60 -5.05 -7.35
C LEU A 24 10.05 -3.74 -6.69
N THR A 25 9.11 -2.94 -6.20
CA THR A 25 9.39 -1.71 -5.46
C THR A 25 10.31 -1.95 -4.26
N SER A 26 10.05 -3.00 -3.48
CA SER A 26 10.83 -3.31 -2.28
C SER A 26 12.29 -3.66 -2.61
N ILE A 27 12.50 -4.42 -3.68
CA ILE A 27 13.85 -4.80 -4.13
C ILE A 27 14.59 -3.59 -4.74
N LEU A 28 13.93 -2.87 -5.65
CA LEU A 28 14.52 -1.67 -6.27
C LEU A 28 14.83 -0.59 -5.22
N ALA A 29 13.94 -0.41 -4.24
CA ALA A 29 14.17 0.50 -3.13
C ALA A 29 15.41 0.09 -2.32
N LYS A 30 15.54 -1.22 -1.98
CA LYS A 30 16.69 -1.71 -1.21
C LYS A 30 18.01 -1.42 -1.90
N VAL A 31 18.07 -1.62 -3.21
CA VAL A 31 19.26 -1.31 -4.02
C VAL A 31 19.48 0.21 -4.11
N GLY A 32 18.42 0.97 -4.36
CA GLY A 32 18.51 2.41 -4.59
C GLY A 32 18.82 3.27 -3.36
N ILE A 33 18.61 2.73 -2.14
CA ILE A 33 18.90 3.48 -0.90
C ILE A 33 20.32 3.27 -0.36
N GLU A 34 21.14 2.43 -0.98
CA GLU A 34 22.53 2.25 -0.57
C GLU A 34 23.30 3.57 -0.72
N GLY A 35 23.85 4.07 0.39
CA GLY A 35 24.60 5.31 0.41
C GLY A 35 23.77 6.59 0.28
N VAL A 36 22.44 6.51 0.18
CA VAL A 36 21.54 7.65 0.05
C VAL A 36 20.75 7.85 1.35
N ASN A 37 20.54 9.10 1.76
CA ASN A 37 19.67 9.39 2.90
C ASN A 37 18.23 8.90 2.61
N SER A 38 17.63 8.15 3.58
CA SER A 38 16.30 7.56 3.40
C SER A 38 15.20 8.57 3.08
N THR A 39 15.26 9.75 3.71
CA THR A 39 14.29 10.82 3.47
C THR A 39 14.43 11.37 2.05
N LEU A 40 15.67 11.56 1.58
CA LEU A 40 15.94 12.00 0.21
C LEU A 40 15.48 10.96 -0.82
N ALA A 41 15.77 9.69 -0.59
CA ALA A 41 15.32 8.59 -1.44
C ALA A 41 13.78 8.53 -1.53
N THR A 42 13.10 8.72 -0.40
CA THR A 42 11.63 8.81 -0.37
C THR A 42 11.12 10.00 -1.17
N ALA A 43 11.74 11.18 -1.04
CA ALA A 43 11.35 12.39 -1.76
C ALA A 43 11.50 12.21 -3.28
N ILE A 44 12.65 11.72 -3.75
CA ILE A 44 12.92 11.49 -5.18
C ILE A 44 11.88 10.52 -5.76
N ARG A 45 11.63 9.42 -5.08
CA ARG A 45 10.62 8.44 -5.51
C ARG A 45 9.23 9.05 -5.56
N THR A 46 8.86 9.88 -4.58
CA THR A 46 7.55 10.53 -4.52
C THR A 46 7.32 11.45 -5.72
N VAL A 47 8.35 12.17 -6.17
CA VAL A 47 8.29 13.00 -7.39
C VAL A 47 7.97 12.14 -8.62
N VAL A 48 8.63 10.98 -8.76
CA VAL A 48 8.37 10.06 -9.88
C VAL A 48 6.93 9.53 -9.83
N VAL A 49 6.46 9.10 -8.66
CA VAL A 49 5.08 8.62 -8.48
C VAL A 49 4.07 9.74 -8.77
N LEU A 50 4.34 10.96 -8.31
CA LEU A 50 3.50 12.12 -8.58
C LEU A 50 3.40 12.40 -10.07
N ALA A 51 4.55 12.44 -10.78
CA ALA A 51 4.60 12.69 -12.22
C ALA A 51 3.84 11.60 -13.01
N MET A 52 4.03 10.32 -12.64
CA MET A 52 3.33 9.20 -13.25
C MET A 52 1.81 9.29 -13.02
N SER A 53 1.39 9.59 -11.80
CA SER A 53 -0.03 9.68 -11.45
C SER A 53 -0.72 10.83 -12.21
N TRP A 54 -0.09 12.02 -12.26
CA TRP A 54 -0.61 13.14 -13.03
C TRP A 54 -0.58 12.87 -14.53
N GLY A 55 0.45 12.21 -15.04
CA GLY A 55 0.51 11.75 -16.43
C GLY A 55 -0.71 10.89 -16.78
N MET A 56 -1.07 9.94 -15.91
CA MET A 56 -2.27 9.13 -16.11
C MET A 56 -3.56 9.93 -16.04
N VAL A 57 -3.66 10.93 -15.14
CA VAL A 57 -4.82 11.84 -15.07
C VAL A 57 -5.01 12.58 -16.39
N PHE A 58 -3.93 13.10 -16.99
CA PHE A 58 -4.01 13.80 -18.29
C PHE A 58 -4.34 12.86 -19.44
N LEU A 59 -3.73 11.67 -19.48
CA LEU A 59 -4.00 10.67 -20.52
C LEU A 59 -5.46 10.19 -20.50
N THR A 60 -6.03 10.01 -19.30
CA THR A 60 -7.42 9.56 -19.14
C THR A 60 -8.43 10.70 -19.14
N ARG A 61 -7.98 11.95 -19.26
CA ARG A 61 -8.81 13.17 -19.17
C ARG A 61 -9.62 13.27 -17.89
N ALA A 62 -9.12 12.68 -16.79
CA ALA A 62 -9.80 12.63 -15.51
C ALA A 62 -9.77 13.99 -14.75
N GLN A 63 -8.99 14.98 -15.21
CA GLN A 63 -8.88 16.30 -14.60
C GLN A 63 -10.23 17.04 -14.52
N GLY A 64 -11.17 16.75 -15.44
CA GLY A 64 -12.50 17.35 -15.43
C GLY A 64 -13.33 17.04 -14.17
N GLY A 65 -13.06 15.88 -13.52
CA GLY A 65 -13.76 15.48 -12.30
C GLY A 65 -13.27 16.16 -11.02
N MET A 66 -12.21 16.97 -11.06
CA MET A 66 -11.66 17.61 -9.84
C MET A 66 -12.67 18.53 -9.14
N GLY A 67 -13.52 19.21 -9.90
CA GLY A 67 -14.55 20.11 -9.36
C GLY A 67 -15.72 19.39 -8.67
N GLU A 68 -15.89 18.11 -8.93
CA GLU A 68 -16.97 17.28 -8.37
C GLU A 68 -16.59 16.61 -7.04
N ILE A 69 -15.30 16.71 -6.65
CA ILE A 69 -14.79 16.08 -5.42
C ILE A 69 -15.34 16.82 -4.21
N SER A 70 -16.05 16.12 -3.33
CA SER A 70 -16.60 16.68 -2.10
C SER A 70 -15.48 17.13 -1.14
N ARG A 71 -15.76 18.13 -0.29
CA ARG A 71 -14.82 18.59 0.75
C ARG A 71 -14.41 17.45 1.69
N ARG A 72 -15.33 16.55 1.98
CA ARG A 72 -15.05 15.36 2.79
C ARG A 72 -14.04 14.44 2.11
N SER A 73 -14.23 14.18 0.83
CA SER A 73 -13.29 13.35 0.05
C SER A 73 -11.90 13.98 -0.01
N TRP A 74 -11.82 15.30 -0.21
CA TRP A 74 -10.54 16.02 -0.17
C TRP A 74 -9.82 15.84 1.16
N LEU A 75 -10.54 16.00 2.29
CA LEU A 75 -9.94 15.81 3.62
C LEU A 75 -9.38 14.42 3.80
N PHE A 76 -10.14 13.37 3.46
CA PHE A 76 -9.67 11.99 3.62
C PHE A 76 -8.53 11.63 2.67
N LEU A 77 -8.52 12.15 1.45
CA LEU A 77 -7.43 11.96 0.50
C LEU A 77 -6.13 12.63 1.00
N ILE A 78 -6.22 13.82 1.56
CA ILE A 78 -5.07 14.53 2.15
C ILE A 78 -4.54 13.75 3.36
N LEU A 79 -5.40 13.33 4.27
CA LEU A 79 -5.01 12.52 5.43
C LEU A 79 -4.38 11.19 5.03
N SER A 80 -4.94 10.52 4.02
CA SER A 80 -4.36 9.29 3.45
C SER A 80 -2.99 9.55 2.84
N GLY A 81 -2.82 10.65 2.13
CA GLY A 81 -1.51 11.06 1.57
C GLY A 81 -0.46 11.29 2.66
N LEU A 82 -0.82 11.96 3.75
CA LEU A 82 0.06 12.17 4.91
C LEU A 82 0.44 10.85 5.57
N ALA A 83 -0.52 9.96 5.78
CA ALA A 83 -0.28 8.62 6.33
C ALA A 83 0.65 7.80 5.43
N THR A 84 0.45 7.86 4.11
CA THR A 84 1.33 7.20 3.13
C THR A 84 2.75 7.74 3.19
N GLY A 85 2.92 9.06 3.26
CA GLY A 85 4.24 9.70 3.37
C GLY A 85 4.97 9.28 4.64
N ALA A 86 4.28 9.29 5.79
CA ALA A 86 4.83 8.85 7.07
C ALA A 86 5.23 7.35 7.02
N SER A 87 4.35 6.50 6.46
CA SER A 87 4.62 5.07 6.28
C SER A 87 5.88 4.84 5.45
N TRP A 88 6.02 5.53 4.33
CA TRP A 88 7.18 5.37 3.45
C TRP A 88 8.48 5.86 4.08
N MET A 89 8.46 6.94 4.84
CA MET A 89 9.62 7.40 5.60
C MET A 89 10.11 6.33 6.58
N CYS A 90 9.18 5.73 7.34
CA CYS A 90 9.50 4.63 8.25
C CYS A 90 10.00 3.39 7.52
N TYR A 91 9.32 3.00 6.41
CA TYR A 91 9.66 1.83 5.63
C TYR A 91 11.06 1.93 5.00
N TYR A 92 11.39 3.07 4.39
CA TYR A 92 12.72 3.29 3.79
C TYR A 92 13.81 3.31 4.86
N ARG A 93 13.53 3.90 6.02
CA ARG A 93 14.48 3.87 7.14
C ARG A 93 14.69 2.43 7.64
N ALA A 94 13.64 1.65 7.74
CA ALA A 94 13.72 0.23 8.10
C ALA A 94 14.54 -0.57 7.08
N LEU A 95 14.32 -0.34 5.77
CA LEU A 95 15.10 -0.99 4.71
C LEU A 95 16.59 -0.63 4.74
N GLN A 96 16.95 0.57 5.19
CA GLN A 96 18.37 0.93 5.38
C GLN A 96 19.01 0.14 6.51
N LEU A 97 18.30 -0.01 7.61
CA LEU A 97 18.81 -0.63 8.84
C LEU A 97 18.73 -2.16 8.82
N GLY A 98 17.73 -2.71 8.11
CA GLY A 98 17.42 -4.14 8.10
C GLY A 98 17.53 -4.81 6.73
N ARG A 99 17.39 -6.12 6.73
CA ARG A 99 17.31 -6.91 5.49
C ARG A 99 15.90 -6.80 4.89
N ALA A 100 15.80 -6.70 3.56
CA ALA A 100 14.50 -6.67 2.89
C ALA A 100 13.63 -7.90 3.25
N SER A 101 14.25 -9.08 3.40
CA SER A 101 13.58 -10.31 3.81
C SER A 101 12.92 -10.27 5.19
N GLN A 102 13.35 -9.36 6.07
CA GLN A 102 12.78 -9.16 7.40
C GLN A 102 11.83 -7.96 7.43
N VAL A 103 12.20 -6.86 6.78
CA VAL A 103 11.41 -5.62 6.79
C VAL A 103 10.10 -5.78 6.02
N VAL A 104 10.14 -6.42 4.84
CA VAL A 104 8.94 -6.60 3.99
C VAL A 104 7.85 -7.43 4.68
N PRO A 105 8.15 -8.58 5.33
CA PRO A 105 7.12 -9.30 6.09
C PRO A 105 6.52 -8.49 7.24
N ILE A 106 7.34 -7.74 8.00
CA ILE A 106 6.84 -6.88 9.08
C ILE A 106 5.87 -5.82 8.54
N ASP A 107 6.20 -5.19 7.42
CA ASP A 107 5.30 -4.23 6.77
C ASP A 107 3.93 -4.86 6.43
N LYS A 108 3.87 -6.16 6.13
CA LYS A 108 2.62 -6.88 5.88
C LYS A 108 1.75 -7.10 7.10
N LEU A 109 2.22 -6.85 8.31
CA LEU A 109 1.36 -6.76 9.49
C LEU A 109 0.33 -5.62 9.37
N SER A 110 0.57 -4.65 8.50
CA SER A 110 -0.41 -3.63 8.12
C SER A 110 -1.73 -4.23 7.63
N VAL A 111 -1.72 -5.41 7.01
CA VAL A 111 -2.93 -6.14 6.59
C VAL A 111 -3.79 -6.49 7.80
N VAL A 112 -3.18 -6.99 8.88
CA VAL A 112 -3.89 -7.33 10.12
C VAL A 112 -4.51 -6.08 10.74
N ILE A 113 -3.72 -5.00 10.81
CA ILE A 113 -4.18 -3.71 11.34
C ILE A 113 -5.33 -3.17 10.48
N THR A 114 -5.20 -3.25 9.14
CA THR A 114 -6.24 -2.79 8.22
C THR A 114 -7.55 -3.54 8.42
N LEU A 115 -7.51 -4.86 8.61
CA LEU A 115 -8.71 -5.66 8.85
C LEU A 115 -9.40 -5.30 10.18
N VAL A 116 -8.63 -5.03 11.22
CA VAL A 116 -9.17 -4.56 12.50
C VAL A 116 -9.82 -3.18 12.33
N LEU A 117 -9.14 -2.25 11.64
CA LEU A 117 -9.67 -0.91 11.38
C LEU A 117 -10.91 -0.95 10.46
N ALA A 118 -10.93 -1.82 9.46
CA ALA A 118 -12.10 -2.01 8.59
C ALA A 118 -13.31 -2.51 9.38
N PHE A 119 -13.11 -3.44 10.31
CA PHE A 119 -14.17 -3.89 11.20
C PHE A 119 -14.69 -2.75 12.09
N VAL A 120 -13.78 -1.98 12.72
CA VAL A 120 -14.15 -0.92 13.69
C VAL A 120 -14.77 0.30 13.00
N PHE A 121 -14.20 0.78 11.89
CA PHE A 121 -14.60 2.03 11.25
C PHE A 121 -15.54 1.86 10.06
N LEU A 122 -15.39 0.77 9.30
CA LEU A 122 -16.21 0.53 8.11
C LEU A 122 -17.34 -0.47 8.39
N HIS A 123 -17.40 -1.03 9.62
CA HIS A 123 -18.37 -2.04 10.03
C HIS A 123 -18.39 -3.26 9.08
N GLU A 124 -17.24 -3.59 8.48
CA GLU A 124 -17.13 -4.78 7.64
C GLU A 124 -17.21 -6.06 8.49
N PRO A 125 -17.85 -7.14 8.00
CA PRO A 125 -18.00 -8.37 8.78
C PRO A 125 -16.65 -9.03 9.04
N PHE A 126 -16.29 -9.23 10.30
CA PHE A 126 -15.09 -9.95 10.70
C PHE A 126 -15.37 -11.45 10.76
N THR A 127 -15.05 -12.14 9.68
CA THR A 127 -15.33 -13.56 9.54
C THR A 127 -14.29 -14.44 10.24
N ALA A 128 -14.66 -15.66 10.64
CA ALA A 128 -13.71 -16.63 11.17
C ALA A 128 -12.53 -16.90 10.21
N LYS A 129 -12.79 -16.87 8.89
CA LYS A 129 -11.74 -17.00 7.87
C LYS A 129 -10.74 -15.83 7.91
N SER A 130 -11.25 -14.61 8.10
CA SER A 130 -10.39 -13.42 8.24
C SER A 130 -9.53 -13.49 9.50
N MET A 131 -10.08 -13.97 10.62
CA MET A 131 -9.33 -14.18 11.88
C MET A 131 -8.20 -15.18 11.70
N VAL A 132 -8.48 -16.33 11.10
CA VAL A 132 -7.46 -17.35 10.84
C VAL A 132 -6.40 -16.80 9.88
N GLY A 133 -6.80 -16.11 8.82
CA GLY A 133 -5.88 -15.46 7.87
C GLY A 133 -4.96 -14.45 8.56
N CYS A 134 -5.49 -13.59 9.43
CA CYS A 134 -4.70 -12.64 10.22
C CYS A 134 -3.68 -13.35 11.14
N ALA A 135 -4.13 -14.39 11.84
CA ALA A 135 -3.26 -15.17 12.73
C ALA A 135 -2.12 -15.83 11.96
N LEU A 136 -2.40 -16.40 10.78
CA LEU A 136 -1.38 -17.01 9.92
C LEU A 136 -0.39 -15.97 9.38
N ILE A 137 -0.85 -14.79 8.95
CA ILE A 137 0.03 -13.70 8.50
C ILE A 137 0.93 -13.25 9.64
N ALA A 138 0.37 -13.02 10.84
CA ALA A 138 1.13 -12.59 12.00
C ALA A 138 2.17 -13.64 12.41
N ALA A 139 1.76 -14.91 12.54
CA ALA A 139 2.65 -16.01 12.89
C ALA A 139 3.75 -16.21 11.82
N GLY A 140 3.40 -16.22 10.54
CA GLY A 140 4.36 -16.35 9.44
C GLY A 140 5.36 -15.20 9.40
N THR A 141 4.90 -13.96 9.64
CA THR A 141 5.78 -12.78 9.72
C THR A 141 6.76 -12.90 10.87
N LEU A 142 6.29 -13.27 12.07
CA LEU A 142 7.16 -13.46 13.23
C LEU A 142 8.18 -14.57 12.98
N PHE A 143 7.76 -15.68 12.39
CA PHE A 143 8.66 -16.79 12.06
C PHE A 143 9.75 -16.43 11.05
N MET A 144 9.46 -15.52 10.10
CA MET A 144 10.46 -15.05 9.13
C MET A 144 11.47 -14.07 9.73
N VAL A 145 11.16 -13.45 10.86
CA VAL A 145 12.01 -12.40 11.48
C VAL A 145 12.85 -12.94 12.62
N LEU A 146 12.34 -13.96 13.33
CA LEU A 146 13.05 -14.66 14.41
C LEU A 146 14.07 -15.64 13.86
#